data_51d9541a7a0b663844329b2ccd3d4033
#
_entry.id   51d9541a7a0b663844329b2ccd3d4033
#
_cell.length_a   1.000
_cell.length_b   1.000
_cell.length_c   1.000
_cell.angle_alpha   90.00
_cell.angle_beta   90.00
_cell.angle_gamma   90.00
#
_symmetry.space_group_name_H-M   'P 1'
#
loop_
_entity.id
_entity.type
_entity.pdbx_description
1 polymer ?
#
loop_
_entity_poly.entity_id
_entity_poly.type
_entity_poly.pdbx_seq_one_letter_code
_entity_poly.pdbx_strand_id
1 'polypeptide(L)'
;MSCKDDNDGETAPYDPGTPIEITDFTPKEGGAKTRVIINGSNFGTDASIIDVTIGGKKAPVINAKGNSIYCMIPGKVKEGNLVLTIGKGSDAQTVEAKDKFTYVRKILVSTLYGKEREDGHYEPMDGLFAESFTKYYGVAEPTWFSFDPKDYPNTLYLAQDNGKPLRIFDLKNEKISTGLKTGGDLGRMRTITWTVDGDTMIIANDGGSGGDPDINIVSNVYATRADNFSSFQVLAAGKQCNGSAIHPRNKELYYNSYTKGDIYRYDYRQWGVGKDNSIAHRDYMGSIQDNNWEFNMVIHPTGNYAYIVVINQHYIMRTNYNEETKSFGTPYLLCGQVGQSGWEDKVGTSARLNSPYQGVFVKNQQYVDEGKSDHYDFYFCDRHNHCIRILTPEGLVTTFAGRGSAGLNDKPYGNVNGDLREEARFDQPAAIAYDSINNVFYVGDIENHSIRRIGLENWDDEENPENTVVK
;
A
#
# COMPACT_ATOMS: atom_id res chain seq x y z
N MET A 1 -63.75 -20.33 10.33
CA MET A 1 -62.68 -19.55 10.94
C MET A 1 -61.86 -19.00 9.81
N SER A 2 -61.98 -17.70 9.58
CA SER A 2 -61.27 -16.99 8.53
C SER A 2 -59.87 -16.65 9.07
N CYS A 3 -58.82 -17.15 8.44
CA CYS A 3 -57.46 -16.66 8.65
C CYS A 3 -57.44 -15.20 8.20
N LYS A 4 -57.24 -14.27 9.11
CA LYS A 4 -56.81 -12.92 8.77
C LYS A 4 -55.40 -13.03 8.22
N ASP A 5 -55.19 -12.60 6.99
CA ASP A 5 -53.89 -12.33 6.44
C ASP A 5 -53.30 -11.14 7.20
N ASP A 6 -52.23 -11.38 7.99
CA ASP A 6 -51.47 -10.36 8.72
C ASP A 6 -50.55 -9.50 7.81
N ASN A 7 -50.91 -9.37 6.53
CA ASN A 7 -50.09 -8.72 5.50
C ASN A 7 -50.53 -7.30 5.11
N ASP A 8 -51.58 -6.77 5.77
CA ASP A 8 -52.22 -5.48 5.41
C ASP A 8 -51.27 -4.25 5.64
N GLY A 9 -50.20 -4.39 6.42
CA GLY A 9 -49.25 -3.31 6.70
C GLY A 9 -48.13 -3.13 5.67
N GLU A 10 -47.81 -4.15 4.88
CA GLU A 10 -46.65 -4.10 3.96
C GLU A 10 -46.88 -3.27 2.68
N THR A 11 -48.11 -3.08 2.28
CA THR A 11 -48.51 -2.41 1.04
C THR A 11 -49.29 -1.11 1.25
N ALA A 12 -49.53 -0.72 2.50
CA ALA A 12 -50.28 0.50 2.80
C ALA A 12 -49.52 1.76 2.38
N PRO A 13 -50.14 2.74 1.72
CA PRO A 13 -49.50 4.03 1.44
C PRO A 13 -49.25 4.81 2.74
N TYR A 14 -48.35 5.79 2.71
CA TYR A 14 -48.14 6.72 3.82
C TYR A 14 -49.44 7.54 4.06
N ASP A 15 -49.84 7.59 5.33
CA ASP A 15 -50.99 8.42 5.78
C ASP A 15 -50.46 9.58 6.67
N PRO A 16 -50.51 10.83 6.21
CA PRO A 16 -50.06 11.97 7.01
C PRO A 16 -50.87 12.23 8.28
N GLY A 17 -52.10 11.65 8.38
CA GLY A 17 -52.94 11.71 9.57
C GLY A 17 -52.56 10.71 10.68
N THR A 18 -51.72 9.75 10.38
CA THR A 18 -51.23 8.72 11.30
C THR A 18 -49.73 8.94 11.62
N PRO A 19 -49.30 8.94 12.90
CA PRO A 19 -47.89 9.10 13.24
C PRO A 19 -46.99 8.01 12.63
N ILE A 20 -45.83 8.38 12.18
CA ILE A 20 -44.77 7.43 11.84
C ILE A 20 -44.04 6.99 13.10
N GLU A 21 -43.66 5.73 13.18
CA GLU A 21 -42.93 5.18 14.32
C GLU A 21 -41.80 4.27 13.86
N ILE A 22 -40.60 4.46 14.43
CA ILE A 22 -39.48 3.51 14.31
C ILE A 22 -39.49 2.61 15.55
N THR A 23 -39.72 1.32 15.36
CA THR A 23 -39.68 0.33 16.44
C THR A 23 -38.26 -0.20 16.67
N ASP A 24 -37.53 -0.44 15.59
CA ASP A 24 -36.16 -0.95 15.63
C ASP A 24 -35.44 -0.74 14.29
N PHE A 25 -34.14 -0.95 14.26
CA PHE A 25 -33.34 -1.09 13.03
C PHE A 25 -32.22 -2.11 13.20
N THR A 26 -31.80 -2.76 12.11
CA THR A 26 -30.74 -3.79 12.14
C THR A 26 -29.95 -3.78 10.85
N PRO A 27 -28.58 -3.98 10.90
CA PRO A 27 -27.75 -4.11 12.10
C PRO A 27 -27.59 -2.78 12.85
N LYS A 28 -27.12 -2.86 14.12
CA LYS A 28 -26.84 -1.68 14.97
C LYS A 28 -25.46 -1.10 14.73
N GLU A 29 -24.58 -1.82 14.00
CA GLU A 29 -23.20 -1.40 13.71
C GLU A 29 -22.76 -1.82 12.31
N GLY A 30 -21.76 -1.12 11.78
CA GLY A 30 -21.14 -1.43 10.49
C GLY A 30 -20.45 -0.22 9.88
N GLY A 31 -19.77 -0.42 8.77
CA GLY A 31 -19.10 0.65 8.02
C GLY A 31 -19.96 1.24 6.92
N ALA A 32 -19.36 2.06 6.06
CA ALA A 32 -20.01 2.57 4.84
C ALA A 32 -20.61 1.44 4.00
N LYS A 33 -21.73 1.73 3.33
CA LYS A 33 -22.50 0.79 2.50
C LYS A 33 -23.12 -0.40 3.25
N THR A 34 -23.03 -0.46 4.59
CA THR A 34 -23.79 -1.44 5.36
C THR A 34 -25.28 -1.24 5.07
N ARG A 35 -25.96 -2.33 4.70
CA ARG A 35 -27.41 -2.32 4.46
C ARG A 35 -28.13 -2.40 5.79
N VAL A 36 -29.03 -1.45 6.03
CA VAL A 36 -29.83 -1.37 7.25
C VAL A 36 -31.32 -1.51 6.90
N ILE A 37 -32.04 -2.27 7.71
CA ILE A 37 -33.46 -2.38 7.68
C ILE A 37 -34.01 -1.58 8.87
N ILE A 38 -34.83 -0.59 8.61
CA ILE A 38 -35.56 0.17 9.62
C ILE A 38 -36.98 -0.41 9.69
N ASN A 39 -37.41 -0.87 10.85
CA ASN A 39 -38.72 -1.43 11.09
C ASN A 39 -39.59 -0.43 11.86
N GLY A 40 -40.88 -0.42 11.55
CA GLY A 40 -41.81 0.50 12.19
C GLY A 40 -43.21 0.45 11.59
N SER A 41 -43.85 1.60 11.53
CA SER A 41 -45.22 1.71 10.99
C SER A 41 -45.41 3.00 10.21
N ASN A 42 -46.37 2.96 9.26
CA ASN A 42 -46.81 4.07 8.42
C ASN A 42 -45.71 4.66 7.52
N PHE A 43 -44.81 3.81 6.98
CA PHE A 43 -43.74 4.28 6.13
C PHE A 43 -44.16 4.49 4.66
N GLY A 44 -45.26 3.84 4.23
CA GLY A 44 -45.65 3.82 2.83
C GLY A 44 -44.71 2.99 1.95
N THR A 45 -44.94 3.05 0.64
CA THR A 45 -44.18 2.28 -0.35
C THR A 45 -43.42 3.17 -1.36
N ASP A 46 -43.60 4.49 -1.27
CA ASP A 46 -42.95 5.45 -2.16
C ASP A 46 -41.64 5.96 -1.57
N ALA A 47 -40.54 5.37 -2.00
CA ALA A 47 -39.19 5.76 -1.55
C ALA A 47 -38.80 7.22 -1.91
N SER A 48 -39.54 7.87 -2.86
CA SER A 48 -39.23 9.25 -3.30
C SER A 48 -39.65 10.34 -2.30
N ILE A 49 -40.46 9.98 -1.32
CA ILE A 49 -40.91 10.88 -0.23
C ILE A 49 -40.23 10.55 1.11
N ILE A 50 -39.30 9.59 1.11
CA ILE A 50 -38.59 9.11 2.31
C ILE A 50 -37.16 9.65 2.31
N ASP A 51 -36.81 10.38 3.37
CA ASP A 51 -35.47 10.81 3.67
C ASP A 51 -34.97 10.14 4.96
N VAL A 52 -33.87 9.42 4.87
CA VAL A 52 -33.17 8.86 6.02
C VAL A 52 -31.83 9.58 6.17
N THR A 53 -31.55 10.02 7.40
CA THR A 53 -30.20 10.54 7.74
C THR A 53 -29.60 9.73 8.89
N ILE A 54 -28.30 9.52 8.85
CA ILE A 54 -27.55 8.87 9.90
C ILE A 54 -26.35 9.76 10.24
N GLY A 55 -26.31 10.25 11.49
CA GLY A 55 -25.34 11.25 11.91
C GLY A 55 -25.39 12.53 11.07
N GLY A 56 -26.59 12.94 10.65
CA GLY A 56 -26.80 14.11 9.82
C GLY A 56 -26.48 13.93 8.32
N LYS A 57 -25.94 12.77 7.91
CA LYS A 57 -25.64 12.46 6.51
C LYS A 57 -26.77 11.68 5.85
N LYS A 58 -27.12 12.04 4.62
CA LYS A 58 -28.19 11.39 3.85
C LYS A 58 -27.81 9.94 3.55
N ALA A 59 -28.68 9.00 3.94
CA ALA A 59 -28.57 7.57 3.69
C ALA A 59 -29.40 7.21 2.44
N PRO A 60 -28.81 6.60 1.40
CA PRO A 60 -29.56 6.17 0.22
C PRO A 60 -30.66 5.16 0.60
N VAL A 61 -31.91 5.47 0.30
CA VAL A 61 -33.03 4.56 0.45
C VAL A 61 -33.10 3.66 -0.78
N ILE A 62 -33.02 2.35 -0.54
CA ILE A 62 -33.02 1.32 -1.60
C ILE A 62 -34.47 0.95 -1.95
N ASN A 63 -35.29 0.76 -0.90
CA ASN A 63 -36.69 0.33 -1.03
C ASN A 63 -37.46 0.66 0.25
N ALA A 64 -38.78 0.74 0.14
CA ALA A 64 -39.69 0.93 1.26
C ALA A 64 -40.92 0.02 1.13
N LYS A 65 -41.38 -0.48 2.26
CA LYS A 65 -42.65 -1.16 2.47
C LYS A 65 -43.37 -0.46 3.62
N GLY A 66 -44.67 -0.65 3.79
CA GLY A 66 -45.46 0.07 4.81
C GLY A 66 -44.90 0.00 6.24
N ASN A 67 -44.16 -1.04 6.57
CA ASN A 67 -43.58 -1.31 7.89
C ASN A 67 -42.07 -1.46 7.92
N SER A 68 -41.36 -1.31 6.78
CA SER A 68 -39.91 -1.42 6.72
C SER A 68 -39.29 -0.56 5.61
N ILE A 69 -38.13 0.04 5.90
CA ILE A 69 -37.32 0.80 4.96
C ILE A 69 -35.96 0.14 4.87
N TYR A 70 -35.46 -0.05 3.64
CA TYR A 70 -34.10 -0.55 3.33
C TYR A 70 -33.25 0.61 2.89
N CYS A 71 -32.17 0.90 3.62
CA CYS A 71 -31.23 1.95 3.29
C CYS A 71 -29.78 1.49 3.45
N MET A 72 -28.83 2.32 3.00
CA MET A 72 -27.40 2.08 3.18
C MET A 72 -26.77 3.16 4.06
N ILE A 73 -25.82 2.75 4.91
CA ILE A 73 -25.04 3.68 5.74
C ILE A 73 -24.15 4.53 4.84
N PRO A 74 -24.21 5.87 4.94
CA PRO A 74 -23.25 6.74 4.27
C PRO A 74 -21.85 6.62 4.89
N GLY A 75 -20.81 6.98 4.13
CA GLY A 75 -19.45 7.01 4.65
C GLY A 75 -19.24 8.08 5.72
N LYS A 76 -18.25 7.87 6.60
CA LYS A 76 -17.75 8.87 7.57
C LYS A 76 -18.82 9.42 8.53
N VAL A 77 -19.64 8.57 9.07
CA VAL A 77 -20.67 8.94 10.06
C VAL A 77 -20.01 9.08 11.44
N LYS A 78 -19.86 10.30 11.95
CA LYS A 78 -19.25 10.57 13.27
C LYS A 78 -20.21 10.26 14.43
N GLU A 79 -21.50 10.60 14.27
CA GLU A 79 -22.57 10.34 15.24
C GLU A 79 -23.65 9.51 14.58
N GLY A 80 -24.11 8.48 15.23
CA GLY A 80 -25.01 7.49 14.64
C GLY A 80 -26.49 7.73 14.84
N ASN A 81 -26.95 8.96 15.10
CA ASN A 81 -28.38 9.25 15.20
C ASN A 81 -29.06 8.96 13.86
N LEU A 82 -30.05 8.06 13.89
CA LEU A 82 -30.86 7.71 12.72
C LEU A 82 -32.16 8.52 12.78
N VAL A 83 -32.39 9.36 11.78
CA VAL A 83 -33.56 10.20 11.65
C VAL A 83 -34.27 9.87 10.35
N LEU A 84 -35.58 9.65 10.43
CA LEU A 84 -36.46 9.34 9.33
C LEU A 84 -37.42 10.49 9.12
N THR A 85 -37.53 11.00 7.91
CA THR A 85 -38.54 11.98 7.49
C THR A 85 -39.32 11.39 6.33
N ILE A 86 -40.64 11.41 6.41
CA ILE A 86 -41.56 10.92 5.37
C ILE A 86 -42.58 12.02 5.03
N GLY A 87 -42.84 12.19 3.76
CA GLY A 87 -43.75 13.23 3.25
C GLY A 87 -43.06 14.47 2.76
N LYS A 88 -43.84 15.45 2.28
CA LYS A 88 -43.36 16.75 1.76
C LYS A 88 -44.24 17.91 2.29
N GLY A 89 -43.62 19.04 2.53
CA GLY A 89 -44.30 20.26 2.97
C GLY A 89 -45.02 20.08 4.32
N SER A 90 -46.30 20.43 4.39
CA SER A 90 -47.14 20.30 5.62
C SER A 90 -47.40 18.87 6.05
N ASP A 91 -47.23 17.91 5.16
CA ASP A 91 -47.53 16.50 5.38
C ASP A 91 -46.31 15.71 5.83
N ALA A 92 -45.15 16.37 5.97
CA ALA A 92 -43.92 15.74 6.40
C ALA A 92 -43.94 15.47 7.90
N GLN A 93 -43.59 14.24 8.27
CA GLN A 93 -43.35 13.82 9.65
C GLN A 93 -41.91 13.38 9.83
N THR A 94 -41.34 13.67 11.00
CA THR A 94 -39.96 13.30 11.32
C THR A 94 -39.90 12.56 12.65
N VAL A 95 -39.14 11.46 12.69
CA VAL A 95 -38.93 10.68 13.91
C VAL A 95 -37.45 10.26 14.00
N GLU A 96 -36.91 10.25 15.21
CA GLU A 96 -35.58 9.76 15.52
C GLU A 96 -35.64 8.38 16.18
N ALA A 97 -34.78 7.46 15.79
CA ALA A 97 -34.66 6.16 16.42
C ALA A 97 -34.12 6.29 17.85
N LYS A 98 -34.60 5.42 18.75
CA LYS A 98 -34.14 5.40 20.16
C LYS A 98 -32.65 5.02 20.28
N ASP A 99 -32.24 4.05 19.49
CA ASP A 99 -30.85 3.57 19.47
C ASP A 99 -30.03 4.33 18.44
N LYS A 100 -28.71 4.43 18.70
CA LYS A 100 -27.75 4.98 17.74
C LYS A 100 -27.09 3.87 16.94
N PHE A 101 -26.77 4.16 15.69
CA PHE A 101 -25.93 3.30 14.87
C PHE A 101 -24.46 3.50 15.23
N THR A 102 -23.71 2.42 15.47
CA THR A 102 -22.28 2.46 15.70
C THR A 102 -21.51 2.33 14.39
N TYR A 103 -20.89 3.42 13.94
CA TYR A 103 -20.10 3.40 12.72
C TYR A 103 -18.73 2.78 12.96
N VAL A 104 -18.43 1.70 12.25
CA VAL A 104 -17.15 0.99 12.29
C VAL A 104 -16.32 1.40 11.07
N ARG A 105 -15.21 2.11 11.30
CA ARG A 105 -14.27 2.46 10.23
C ARG A 105 -13.63 1.21 9.64
N LYS A 106 -13.53 1.15 8.32
CA LYS A 106 -12.84 0.09 7.59
C LYS A 106 -11.44 0.52 7.22
N ILE A 107 -10.57 -0.46 6.99
CA ILE A 107 -9.30 -0.23 6.30
C ILE A 107 -9.64 -0.15 4.80
N LEU A 108 -9.23 0.94 4.17
CA LEU A 108 -9.52 1.23 2.77
C LEU A 108 -8.25 1.63 2.02
N VAL A 109 -8.29 1.49 0.71
CA VAL A 109 -7.33 2.14 -0.19
C VAL A 109 -7.83 3.54 -0.51
N SER A 110 -6.97 4.54 -0.39
CA SER A 110 -7.21 5.92 -0.81
C SER A 110 -5.99 6.46 -1.57
N THR A 111 -6.17 7.53 -2.33
CA THR A 111 -5.05 8.23 -2.97
C THR A 111 -4.55 9.31 -2.02
N LEU A 112 -3.26 9.26 -1.65
CA LEU A 112 -2.61 10.25 -0.81
C LEU A 112 -2.10 11.43 -1.62
N TYR A 113 -1.46 11.14 -2.74
CA TYR A 113 -0.83 12.13 -3.62
C TYR A 113 -0.85 11.64 -5.06
N GLY A 114 -1.00 12.58 -5.98
CA GLY A 114 -0.88 12.31 -7.40
C GLY A 114 -2.22 12.11 -8.09
N LYS A 115 -2.33 12.81 -9.21
CA LYS A 115 -3.42 12.72 -10.16
C LYS A 115 -2.88 13.03 -11.54
N GLU A 116 -3.16 12.20 -12.50
CA GLU A 116 -2.92 12.50 -13.90
C GLU A 116 -4.15 13.16 -14.55
N ARG A 117 -3.94 13.85 -15.66
CA ARG A 117 -5.01 14.35 -16.52
C ARG A 117 -5.61 13.22 -17.34
N GLU A 118 -6.76 13.46 -17.95
CA GLU A 118 -7.42 12.49 -18.84
C GLU A 118 -6.54 12.04 -20.02
N ASP A 119 -5.58 12.86 -20.43
CA ASP A 119 -4.59 12.56 -21.47
C ASP A 119 -3.34 11.81 -20.95
N GLY A 120 -3.34 11.42 -19.66
CA GLY A 120 -2.21 10.73 -19.01
C GLY A 120 -1.05 11.67 -18.61
N HIS A 121 -1.21 12.99 -18.77
CA HIS A 121 -0.17 13.95 -18.40
C HIS A 121 -0.21 14.27 -16.90
N TYR A 122 0.97 14.35 -16.27
CA TYR A 122 1.18 14.80 -14.89
C TYR A 122 2.43 15.66 -14.80
N GLU A 123 2.50 16.50 -13.76
CA GLU A 123 3.65 17.36 -13.47
C GLU A 123 4.39 16.87 -12.22
N PRO A 124 5.70 16.59 -12.28
CA PRO A 124 6.47 16.13 -11.11
C PRO A 124 6.90 17.31 -10.23
N MET A 125 5.94 18.04 -9.70
CA MET A 125 6.16 19.29 -8.95
C MET A 125 6.25 19.08 -7.44
N ASP A 126 6.89 20.05 -6.77
CA ASP A 126 6.89 20.19 -5.32
C ASP A 126 5.64 20.96 -4.88
N GLY A 127 5.08 20.63 -3.70
CA GLY A 127 3.89 21.31 -3.19
C GLY A 127 3.14 20.53 -2.13
N LEU A 128 1.94 20.98 -1.79
CA LEU A 128 1.06 20.29 -0.87
C LEU A 128 0.39 19.08 -1.53
N PHE A 129 0.09 18.03 -0.77
CA PHE A 129 -0.60 16.85 -1.31
C PHE A 129 -1.93 17.23 -1.95
N ALA A 130 -2.72 18.08 -1.32
CA ALA A 130 -4.00 18.54 -1.84
C ALA A 130 -3.89 19.24 -3.20
N GLU A 131 -2.78 19.92 -3.48
CA GLU A 131 -2.57 20.59 -4.77
C GLU A 131 -2.45 19.60 -5.94
N SER A 132 -2.00 18.35 -5.67
CA SER A 132 -1.85 17.34 -6.71
C SER A 132 -3.17 17.02 -7.41
N PHE A 133 -4.29 17.08 -6.70
CA PHE A 133 -5.61 16.75 -7.23
C PHE A 133 -6.20 17.82 -8.13
N THR A 134 -5.75 19.08 -7.98
CA THR A 134 -6.25 20.21 -8.76
C THR A 134 -5.28 20.66 -9.85
N LYS A 135 -3.97 20.43 -9.63
CA LYS A 135 -2.89 20.87 -10.54
C LYS A 135 -2.28 19.70 -11.32
N TYR A 136 -2.81 18.47 -11.14
CA TYR A 136 -2.34 17.26 -11.82
C TYR A 136 -0.85 16.97 -11.56
N TYR A 137 -0.45 17.02 -10.29
CA TYR A 137 0.89 16.63 -9.87
C TYR A 137 0.97 15.13 -9.70
N GLY A 138 2.15 14.55 -9.94
CA GLY A 138 2.36 13.12 -9.83
C GLY A 138 3.82 12.76 -9.54
N VAL A 139 4.05 11.47 -9.41
CA VAL A 139 5.38 10.86 -9.34
C VAL A 139 5.67 10.08 -10.62
N ALA A 140 6.95 9.93 -10.95
CA ALA A 140 7.34 9.22 -12.17
C ALA A 140 7.22 7.70 -11.97
N GLU A 141 8.34 7.01 -11.85
CA GLU A 141 8.39 5.56 -11.68
C GLU A 141 8.84 5.22 -10.25
N PRO A 142 7.91 5.16 -9.28
CA PRO A 142 8.25 4.77 -7.91
C PRO A 142 8.81 3.35 -7.85
N THR A 143 10.03 3.21 -7.29
CA THR A 143 10.69 1.91 -7.16
C THR A 143 10.85 1.48 -5.72
N TRP A 144 11.10 2.43 -4.80
CA TRP A 144 11.39 2.07 -3.42
C TRP A 144 11.02 3.17 -2.44
N PHE A 145 10.26 2.81 -1.43
CA PHE A 145 10.03 3.66 -0.27
C PHE A 145 10.98 3.32 0.87
N SER A 146 11.40 4.34 1.62
CA SER A 146 12.11 4.17 2.87
C SER A 146 11.81 5.33 3.82
N PHE A 147 11.39 5.02 5.04
CA PHE A 147 11.25 6.03 6.09
C PHE A 147 12.61 6.54 6.55
N ASP A 148 12.66 7.81 6.93
CA ASP A 148 13.76 8.36 7.70
C ASP A 148 13.78 7.72 9.09
N PRO A 149 14.84 6.98 9.49
CA PRO A 149 14.86 6.32 10.79
C PRO A 149 14.90 7.26 11.99
N LYS A 150 15.28 8.54 11.78
CA LYS A 150 15.32 9.56 12.85
C LYS A 150 14.10 10.47 12.87
N ASP A 151 13.28 10.43 11.85
CA ASP A 151 12.04 11.22 11.76
C ASP A 151 10.82 10.34 11.40
N TYR A 152 10.89 9.08 11.82
CA TYR A 152 9.79 8.13 11.66
C TYR A 152 8.60 8.49 12.60
N PRO A 153 7.35 8.48 12.13
CA PRO A 153 6.90 8.14 10.78
C PRO A 153 6.65 9.35 9.86
N ASN A 154 7.29 10.51 10.10
CA ASN A 154 6.90 11.76 9.45
C ASN A 154 7.53 11.92 8.06
N THR A 155 8.79 11.49 7.88
CA THR A 155 9.49 11.65 6.59
C THR A 155 9.64 10.33 5.86
N LEU A 156 9.14 10.27 4.61
CA LEU A 156 9.21 9.12 3.72
C LEU A 156 9.92 9.50 2.43
N TYR A 157 11.01 8.80 2.11
CA TYR A 157 11.76 8.96 0.87
C TYR A 157 11.26 7.99 -0.20
N LEU A 158 11.18 8.47 -1.44
CA LEU A 158 10.84 7.67 -2.61
C LEU A 158 11.96 7.73 -3.64
N ALA A 159 12.61 6.59 -3.91
CA ALA A 159 13.42 6.41 -5.09
C ALA A 159 12.54 6.22 -6.32
N GLN A 160 12.95 6.84 -7.43
CA GLN A 160 12.29 6.76 -8.71
C GLN A 160 13.29 6.27 -9.78
N ASP A 161 12.81 5.47 -10.71
CA ASP A 161 13.64 4.97 -11.82
C ASP A 161 13.88 6.03 -12.92
N ASN A 162 14.54 5.63 -13.98
CA ASN A 162 14.77 6.41 -15.21
C ASN A 162 15.43 7.77 -14.98
N GLY A 163 16.39 7.84 -14.06
CA GLY A 163 17.15 9.07 -13.80
C GLY A 163 16.34 10.19 -13.13
N LYS A 164 15.24 9.85 -12.51
CA LYS A 164 14.40 10.82 -11.77
C LYS A 164 14.99 11.10 -10.38
N PRO A 165 14.78 12.30 -9.84
CA PRO A 165 15.27 12.66 -8.51
C PRO A 165 14.56 11.89 -7.41
N LEU A 166 15.21 11.78 -6.25
CA LEU A 166 14.58 11.35 -5.01
C LEU A 166 13.43 12.29 -4.64
N ARG A 167 12.29 11.73 -4.20
CA ARG A 167 11.18 12.54 -3.66
C ARG A 167 11.11 12.36 -2.16
N ILE A 168 10.77 13.44 -1.46
CA ILE A 168 10.64 13.49 -0.01
C ILE A 168 9.21 13.85 0.33
N PHE A 169 8.54 12.95 1.04
CA PHE A 169 7.18 13.14 1.55
C PHE A 169 7.26 13.51 3.03
N ASP A 170 6.92 14.73 3.37
CA ASP A 170 6.63 15.18 4.72
C ASP A 170 5.17 14.84 5.02
N LEU A 171 4.96 13.70 5.64
CA LEU A 171 3.61 13.17 5.91
C LEU A 171 2.88 13.98 6.97
N LYS A 172 3.64 14.64 7.87
CA LYS A 172 3.07 15.48 8.94
C LYS A 172 2.50 16.78 8.39
N ASN A 173 3.20 17.40 7.44
CA ASN A 173 2.79 18.68 6.83
C ASN A 173 2.12 18.48 5.46
N GLU A 174 1.88 17.23 5.05
CA GLU A 174 1.25 16.85 3.78
C GLU A 174 1.88 17.53 2.56
N LYS A 175 3.22 17.45 2.51
CA LYS A 175 4.02 18.14 1.49
C LYS A 175 4.99 17.19 0.82
N ILE A 176 5.18 17.35 -0.49
CA ILE A 176 6.24 16.70 -1.27
C ILE A 176 7.29 17.71 -1.69
N SER A 177 8.55 17.29 -1.69
CA SER A 177 9.67 18.06 -2.20
C SER A 177 10.67 17.18 -2.95
N THR A 178 11.48 17.83 -3.77
CA THR A 178 12.57 17.19 -4.52
C THR A 178 13.80 17.09 -3.63
N GLY A 179 14.34 15.88 -3.49
CA GLY A 179 15.59 15.58 -2.79
C GLY A 179 16.78 15.43 -3.74
N LEU A 180 17.61 14.43 -3.45
CA LEU A 180 18.82 14.12 -4.20
C LEU A 180 18.53 13.91 -5.69
N LYS A 181 19.35 14.56 -6.54
CA LYS A 181 19.24 14.45 -7.99
C LYS A 181 20.18 13.37 -8.53
N THR A 182 19.78 12.70 -9.59
CA THR A 182 20.64 11.84 -10.39
C THR A 182 21.62 12.66 -11.23
N GLY A 183 22.70 12.02 -11.63
CA GLY A 183 23.77 12.60 -12.46
C GLY A 183 25.13 12.01 -12.09
N GLY A 184 26.11 12.09 -12.99
CA GLY A 184 27.44 11.53 -12.76
C GLY A 184 27.39 10.02 -12.48
N ASP A 185 27.90 9.64 -11.33
CA ASP A 185 27.97 8.24 -10.88
C ASP A 185 26.61 7.67 -10.42
N LEU A 186 25.58 8.48 -10.26
CA LEU A 186 24.22 8.05 -9.87
C LEU A 186 23.27 8.15 -11.05
N GLY A 187 23.10 7.07 -11.79
CA GLY A 187 22.25 7.03 -12.98
C GLY A 187 20.79 6.68 -12.71
N ARG A 188 20.55 5.64 -11.92
CA ARG A 188 19.21 5.10 -11.63
C ARG A 188 19.14 4.65 -10.19
N MET A 189 18.20 5.19 -9.43
CA MET A 189 17.99 4.80 -8.03
C MET A 189 17.07 3.57 -7.96
N ARG A 190 17.49 2.57 -7.15
CA ARG A 190 16.71 1.32 -6.98
C ARG A 190 16.23 1.15 -5.55
N THR A 191 17.10 0.87 -4.61
CA THR A 191 16.74 0.68 -3.20
C THR A 191 17.39 1.73 -2.33
N ILE A 192 16.75 2.04 -1.20
CA ILE A 192 17.26 2.88 -0.14
C ILE A 192 17.43 2.00 1.10
N THR A 193 18.59 2.05 1.70
CA THR A 193 18.88 1.48 3.02
C THR A 193 19.64 2.48 3.88
N TRP A 194 19.64 2.29 5.20
CA TRP A 194 20.23 3.22 6.14
C TRP A 194 21.31 2.56 6.97
N THR A 195 22.32 3.34 7.32
CA THR A 195 23.19 2.95 8.43
C THR A 195 22.37 2.83 9.71
N VAL A 196 22.79 1.95 10.62
CA VAL A 196 22.01 1.64 11.83
C VAL A 196 21.80 2.85 12.74
N ASP A 197 22.70 3.84 12.69
CA ASP A 197 22.55 5.13 13.38
C ASP A 197 21.60 6.10 12.69
N GLY A 198 21.19 5.80 11.46
CA GLY A 198 20.27 6.63 10.66
C GLY A 198 20.89 7.92 10.12
N ASP A 199 22.22 8.06 10.14
CA ASP A 199 22.90 9.27 9.67
C ASP A 199 23.30 9.24 8.20
N THR A 200 23.29 8.04 7.61
CA THR A 200 23.70 7.85 6.22
C THR A 200 22.67 7.04 5.46
N MET A 201 22.17 7.61 4.38
CA MET A 201 21.33 6.96 3.38
C MET A 201 22.22 6.31 2.34
N ILE A 202 22.02 5.03 2.05
CA ILE A 202 22.74 4.28 1.01
C ILE A 202 21.73 3.92 -0.08
N ILE A 203 22.08 4.23 -1.32
CA ILE A 203 21.20 4.04 -2.49
C ILE A 203 21.87 3.07 -3.46
N ALA A 204 21.16 2.02 -3.83
CA ALA A 204 21.56 1.14 -4.91
C ALA A 204 21.39 1.85 -6.25
N ASN A 205 22.41 1.74 -7.11
CA ASN A 205 22.49 2.39 -8.39
C ASN A 205 22.54 1.36 -9.53
N ASP A 206 21.51 1.35 -10.33
CA ASP A 206 21.41 0.54 -11.55
C ASP A 206 21.86 1.35 -12.79
N GLY A 207 22.83 2.21 -12.62
CA GLY A 207 23.41 3.02 -13.67
C GLY A 207 24.64 2.38 -14.30
N GLY A 208 24.95 2.84 -15.53
CA GLY A 208 26.19 2.47 -16.24
C GLY A 208 26.08 1.19 -17.08
N SER A 209 26.15 1.34 -18.40
CA SER A 209 25.96 0.26 -19.36
C SER A 209 27.23 -0.17 -20.09
N GLY A 210 28.42 0.34 -19.74
CA GLY A 210 29.65 0.09 -20.51
C GLY A 210 30.89 -0.18 -19.66
N GLY A 211 31.74 -1.08 -20.12
CA GLY A 211 33.02 -1.38 -19.52
C GLY A 211 33.11 -2.75 -18.87
N ASP A 212 34.26 -3.05 -18.27
CA ASP A 212 34.43 -4.25 -17.45
C ASP A 212 33.42 -4.20 -16.29
N PRO A 213 32.53 -5.16 -16.21
CA PRO A 213 31.35 -5.07 -15.35
C PRO A 213 31.67 -4.96 -13.85
N ASP A 214 32.89 -5.27 -13.42
CA ASP A 214 33.19 -5.37 -12.00
C ASP A 214 34.07 -4.22 -11.45
N ILE A 215 34.65 -3.40 -12.29
CA ILE A 215 35.76 -2.52 -11.85
C ILE A 215 35.41 -1.02 -11.94
N ASN A 216 34.58 -0.59 -12.87
CA ASN A 216 34.41 0.85 -13.16
C ASN A 216 33.02 1.41 -12.92
N ILE A 217 32.08 0.59 -12.53
CA ILE A 217 30.69 1.02 -12.36
C ILE A 217 30.39 1.18 -10.87
N VAL A 218 29.63 2.21 -10.52
CA VAL A 218 29.18 2.47 -9.15
C VAL A 218 27.94 1.66 -8.87
N SER A 219 28.01 0.75 -7.90
CA SER A 219 26.85 -0.03 -7.43
C SER A 219 26.06 0.68 -6.34
N ASN A 220 26.76 1.40 -5.46
CA ASN A 220 26.14 2.09 -4.34
C ASN A 220 26.75 3.47 -4.16
N VAL A 221 25.87 4.43 -3.89
CA VAL A 221 26.23 5.76 -3.42
C VAL A 221 25.68 5.96 -2.01
N TYR A 222 26.22 6.96 -1.31
CA TYR A 222 25.70 7.36 -0.02
C TYR A 222 25.53 8.87 0.07
N ALA A 223 24.54 9.31 0.81
CA ALA A 223 24.27 10.69 1.18
C ALA A 223 24.18 10.79 2.70
N THR A 224 24.58 11.92 3.26
CA THR A 224 24.64 12.09 4.71
C THR A 224 23.65 13.10 5.25
N ARG A 225 23.24 12.91 6.50
CA ARG A 225 22.39 13.87 7.21
C ARG A 225 23.08 15.21 7.45
N ALA A 226 24.42 15.19 7.54
CA ALA A 226 25.21 16.40 7.80
C ALA A 226 25.05 17.46 6.71
N ASP A 227 24.82 17.06 5.46
CA ASP A 227 24.51 17.95 4.33
C ASP A 227 23.04 17.93 3.91
N ASN A 228 22.17 17.40 4.78
CA ASN A 228 20.75 17.25 4.54
C ASN A 228 20.43 16.39 3.30
N PHE A 229 21.26 15.38 3.04
CA PHE A 229 21.14 14.47 1.88
C PHE A 229 21.10 15.19 0.54
N SER A 230 21.78 16.33 0.44
CA SER A 230 21.75 17.20 -0.76
C SER A 230 22.73 16.77 -1.84
N SER A 231 23.77 16.00 -1.46
CA SER A 231 24.79 15.45 -2.34
C SER A 231 25.06 13.98 -2.04
N PHE A 232 25.73 13.31 -2.96
CA PHE A 232 26.14 11.93 -2.76
C PHE A 232 27.62 11.71 -3.02
N GLN A 233 28.15 10.64 -2.46
CA GLN A 233 29.49 10.13 -2.71
C GLN A 233 29.41 8.64 -3.06
N VAL A 234 30.48 8.16 -3.73
CA VAL A 234 30.58 6.74 -4.11
C VAL A 234 30.92 5.89 -2.91
N LEU A 235 30.12 4.84 -2.68
CA LEU A 235 30.33 3.88 -1.61
C LEU A 235 31.04 2.61 -2.09
N ALA A 236 30.52 1.99 -3.16
CA ALA A 236 31.03 0.71 -3.65
C ALA A 236 30.90 0.56 -5.17
N ALA A 237 31.73 -0.33 -5.73
CA ALA A 237 31.69 -0.73 -7.13
C ALA A 237 30.89 -2.04 -7.33
N GLY A 238 30.35 -2.20 -8.54
CA GLY A 238 29.62 -3.37 -9.00
C GLY A 238 28.79 -3.03 -10.23
N LYS A 239 28.29 -4.03 -10.94
CA LYS A 239 27.49 -3.80 -12.14
C LYS A 239 26.01 -3.70 -11.77
N GLN A 240 25.36 -2.59 -12.12
CA GLN A 240 23.90 -2.44 -12.13
C GLN A 240 23.24 -3.03 -10.87
N CYS A 241 23.49 -2.42 -9.73
CA CYS A 241 22.97 -2.90 -8.45
C CYS A 241 21.46 -2.61 -8.35
N ASN A 242 20.66 -3.65 -8.29
CA ASN A 242 19.20 -3.52 -8.13
C ASN A 242 18.74 -3.57 -6.66
N GLY A 243 19.62 -3.99 -5.75
CA GLY A 243 19.29 -4.09 -4.34
C GLY A 243 20.49 -4.00 -3.42
N SER A 244 20.35 -3.24 -2.35
CA SER A 244 21.30 -3.16 -1.25
C SER A 244 20.58 -3.09 0.08
N ALA A 245 21.20 -3.66 1.12
CA ALA A 245 20.66 -3.66 2.47
C ALA A 245 21.79 -3.61 3.50
N ILE A 246 21.61 -2.85 4.56
CA ILE A 246 22.44 -2.87 5.76
C ILE A 246 21.93 -3.93 6.71
N HIS A 247 22.79 -4.83 7.13
CA HIS A 247 22.42 -5.86 8.10
C HIS A 247 22.25 -5.23 9.51
N PRO A 248 21.14 -5.47 10.21
CA PRO A 248 20.80 -4.74 11.43
C PRO A 248 21.76 -5.01 12.59
N ARG A 249 22.44 -6.17 12.62
CA ARG A 249 23.36 -6.56 13.70
C ARG A 249 24.83 -6.27 13.36
N ASN A 250 25.34 -6.81 12.23
CA ASN A 250 26.75 -6.61 11.88
C ASN A 250 27.03 -5.25 11.24
N LYS A 251 25.99 -4.53 10.78
CA LYS A 251 26.06 -3.17 10.21
C LYS A 251 26.83 -3.06 8.90
N GLU A 252 27.06 -4.18 8.23
CA GLU A 252 27.76 -4.26 6.95
C GLU A 252 26.76 -4.14 5.79
N LEU A 253 27.27 -3.70 4.63
CA LEU A 253 26.49 -3.58 3.41
C LEU A 253 26.46 -4.94 2.70
N TYR A 254 25.26 -5.36 2.31
CA TYR A 254 25.02 -6.45 1.37
C TYR A 254 24.38 -5.87 0.12
N TYR A 255 24.93 -6.20 -1.05
CA TYR A 255 24.43 -5.67 -2.31
C TYR A 255 24.60 -6.67 -3.45
N ASN A 256 23.79 -6.53 -4.48
CA ASN A 256 23.88 -7.40 -5.64
C ASN A 256 24.61 -6.74 -6.81
N SER A 257 25.11 -7.61 -7.69
CA SER A 257 25.55 -7.23 -9.03
C SER A 257 24.70 -7.96 -10.06
N TYR A 258 24.34 -7.28 -11.13
CA TYR A 258 23.62 -7.85 -12.26
C TYR A 258 24.41 -8.95 -12.97
N THR A 259 25.72 -8.96 -12.85
CA THR A 259 26.59 -9.99 -13.42
C THR A 259 26.40 -11.30 -12.66
N LYS A 260 25.84 -12.31 -13.30
CA LYS A 260 25.53 -13.65 -12.76
C LYS A 260 24.63 -13.66 -11.52
N GLY A 261 24.05 -12.53 -11.13
CA GLY A 261 23.29 -12.40 -9.90
C GLY A 261 24.12 -12.55 -8.64
N ASP A 262 25.36 -12.02 -8.67
CA ASP A 262 26.29 -12.08 -7.55
C ASP A 262 25.82 -11.25 -6.37
N ILE A 263 26.08 -11.74 -5.16
CA ILE A 263 25.83 -11.04 -3.90
C ILE A 263 27.15 -10.82 -3.20
N TYR A 264 27.39 -9.59 -2.78
CA TYR A 264 28.60 -9.17 -2.08
C TYR A 264 28.26 -8.65 -0.69
N ARG A 265 29.22 -8.86 0.25
CA ARG A 265 29.27 -8.23 1.57
C ARG A 265 30.41 -7.22 1.59
N TYR A 266 30.23 -6.07 2.22
CA TYR A 266 31.26 -5.06 2.31
C TYR A 266 31.19 -4.30 3.65
N ASP A 267 32.26 -4.38 4.46
CA ASP A 267 32.41 -3.56 5.67
C ASP A 267 33.14 -2.24 5.33
N TYR A 268 32.37 -1.28 4.82
CA TYR A 268 32.85 0.05 4.48
C TYR A 268 33.35 0.86 5.69
N ARG A 269 32.99 0.48 6.90
CA ARG A 269 33.46 1.12 8.15
C ARG A 269 34.90 0.71 8.46
N GLN A 270 35.28 -0.51 8.12
CA GLN A 270 36.62 -1.03 8.29
C GLN A 270 37.55 -0.59 7.14
N TRP A 271 37.08 -0.65 5.92
CA TRP A 271 37.89 -0.51 4.72
C TRP A 271 37.76 0.84 4.01
N GLY A 272 36.85 1.70 4.49
CA GLY A 272 36.54 3.00 3.89
C GLY A 272 35.50 2.91 2.77
N VAL A 273 35.29 4.02 2.07
CA VAL A 273 34.34 4.15 0.96
C VAL A 273 35.09 4.28 -0.38
N GLY A 274 34.37 4.03 -1.46
CA GLY A 274 34.89 4.19 -2.82
C GLY A 274 35.04 2.88 -3.59
N LYS A 275 35.18 3.00 -4.92
CA LYS A 275 35.28 1.85 -5.83
C LYS A 275 36.44 0.93 -5.49
N ASP A 276 37.64 1.48 -5.42
CA ASP A 276 38.90 0.70 -5.23
C ASP A 276 38.88 -0.07 -3.90
N ASN A 277 38.46 0.59 -2.82
CA ASN A 277 38.35 -0.05 -1.51
C ASN A 277 37.33 -1.20 -1.52
N SER A 278 36.16 -0.99 -2.14
CA SER A 278 35.17 -2.03 -2.23
C SER A 278 35.59 -3.22 -3.09
N ILE A 279 36.30 -2.99 -4.20
CA ILE A 279 36.83 -4.05 -5.05
C ILE A 279 37.90 -4.88 -4.30
N ALA A 280 38.77 -4.20 -3.56
CA ALA A 280 39.85 -4.85 -2.84
C ALA A 280 39.38 -5.68 -1.62
N HIS A 281 38.26 -5.32 -1.01
CA HIS A 281 37.88 -5.82 0.32
C HIS A 281 36.43 -6.34 0.43
N ARG A 282 35.66 -6.39 -0.66
CA ARG A 282 34.35 -7.03 -0.65
C ARG A 282 34.47 -8.54 -0.66
N ASP A 283 33.58 -9.20 0.06
CA ASP A 283 33.49 -10.65 0.08
C ASP A 283 32.37 -11.12 -0.85
N TYR A 284 32.65 -12.08 -1.69
CA TYR A 284 31.66 -12.77 -2.50
C TYR A 284 30.87 -13.77 -1.64
N MET A 285 29.54 -13.62 -1.60
CA MET A 285 28.65 -14.44 -0.76
C MET A 285 27.98 -15.56 -1.54
N GLY A 286 27.96 -15.50 -2.84
CA GLY A 286 27.24 -16.44 -3.70
C GLY A 286 26.56 -15.75 -4.86
N SER A 287 25.85 -16.53 -5.68
CA SER A 287 25.12 -16.07 -6.84
C SER A 287 23.78 -16.79 -6.93
N ILE A 288 22.75 -16.11 -7.44
CA ILE A 288 21.49 -16.76 -7.86
C ILE A 288 21.62 -17.45 -9.23
N GLN A 289 22.86 -17.47 -9.78
CA GLN A 289 23.26 -18.17 -11.00
C GLN A 289 22.60 -17.71 -12.29
N ASP A 290 22.24 -16.43 -12.35
CA ASP A 290 21.78 -15.80 -13.58
C ASP A 290 22.36 -14.40 -13.73
N ASN A 291 22.77 -14.05 -14.95
CA ASN A 291 23.38 -12.77 -15.26
C ASN A 291 22.40 -11.74 -15.87
N ASN A 292 21.12 -12.09 -15.94
CA ASN A 292 20.06 -11.23 -16.49
C ASN A 292 18.90 -10.98 -15.52
N TRP A 293 18.99 -11.49 -14.30
CA TRP A 293 17.90 -11.40 -13.35
C TRP A 293 18.01 -10.16 -12.48
N GLU A 294 16.98 -9.34 -12.52
CA GLU A 294 16.80 -8.24 -11.59
C GLU A 294 16.28 -8.78 -10.26
N PHE A 295 16.96 -8.44 -9.17
CA PHE A 295 16.48 -8.80 -7.83
C PHE A 295 16.90 -7.77 -6.78
N ASN A 296 16.08 -7.65 -5.76
CA ASN A 296 16.43 -6.93 -4.54
C ASN A 296 16.51 -7.89 -3.35
N MET A 297 17.13 -7.43 -2.27
CA MET A 297 17.25 -8.18 -1.03
C MET A 297 16.69 -7.36 0.13
N VAL A 298 15.78 -7.98 0.89
CA VAL A 298 15.20 -7.39 2.10
C VAL A 298 15.59 -8.24 3.29
N ILE A 299 16.43 -7.70 4.16
CA ILE A 299 16.88 -8.40 5.37
C ILE A 299 15.77 -8.32 6.42
N HIS A 300 15.47 -9.46 7.04
CA HIS A 300 14.50 -9.54 8.13
C HIS A 300 14.91 -8.64 9.29
N PRO A 301 13.98 -7.99 10.02
CA PRO A 301 14.30 -7.07 11.12
C PRO A 301 15.18 -7.67 12.22
N THR A 302 15.11 -8.97 12.46
CA THR A 302 16.02 -9.66 13.40
C THR A 302 17.42 -9.93 12.84
N GLY A 303 17.62 -9.80 11.52
CA GLY A 303 18.85 -10.16 10.83
C GLY A 303 19.08 -11.66 10.65
N ASN A 304 18.12 -12.53 10.98
CA ASN A 304 18.31 -13.98 10.92
C ASN A 304 18.25 -14.56 9.51
N TYR A 305 17.61 -13.86 8.59
CA TYR A 305 17.48 -14.26 7.19
C TYR A 305 17.19 -13.04 6.30
N ALA A 306 17.22 -13.24 5.01
CA ALA A 306 16.76 -12.27 4.03
C ALA A 306 15.86 -12.93 2.98
N TYR A 307 14.96 -12.15 2.42
CA TYR A 307 14.28 -12.51 1.18
C TYR A 307 14.98 -11.86 -0.01
N ILE A 308 15.13 -12.65 -1.07
CA ILE A 308 15.63 -12.21 -2.38
C ILE A 308 14.41 -12.21 -3.31
N VAL A 309 13.96 -11.02 -3.68
CA VAL A 309 12.81 -10.84 -4.56
C VAL A 309 13.30 -10.77 -5.99
N VAL A 310 13.09 -11.83 -6.76
CA VAL A 310 13.56 -11.95 -8.14
C VAL A 310 12.47 -11.47 -9.09
N ILE A 311 12.61 -10.23 -9.54
CA ILE A 311 11.56 -9.43 -10.16
C ILE A 311 11.11 -10.03 -11.49
N ASN A 312 12.02 -10.15 -12.44
CA ASN A 312 11.72 -10.56 -13.82
C ASN A 312 11.59 -12.07 -14.03
N GLN A 313 11.76 -12.86 -12.94
CA GLN A 313 11.60 -14.31 -12.95
C GLN A 313 10.47 -14.80 -12.01
N HIS A 314 9.72 -13.88 -11.40
CA HIS A 314 8.43 -14.11 -10.75
C HIS A 314 8.48 -15.02 -9.51
N TYR A 315 9.53 -14.91 -8.68
CA TYR A 315 9.63 -15.70 -7.45
C TYR A 315 10.38 -14.99 -6.33
N ILE A 316 10.25 -15.52 -5.12
CA ILE A 316 10.97 -15.04 -3.93
C ILE A 316 11.75 -16.21 -3.34
N MET A 317 13.04 -15.97 -3.04
CA MET A 317 13.92 -16.89 -2.32
C MET A 317 14.09 -16.45 -0.88
N ARG A 318 14.48 -17.39 -0.03
CA ARG A 318 14.95 -17.12 1.33
C ARG A 318 16.40 -17.58 1.45
N THR A 319 17.22 -16.80 2.16
CA THR A 319 18.56 -17.16 2.57
C THR A 319 18.73 -16.90 4.06
N ASN A 320 19.25 -17.88 4.80
CA ASN A 320 19.46 -17.76 6.24
C ASN A 320 20.83 -17.16 6.52
N TYR A 321 20.91 -16.34 7.57
CA TYR A 321 22.13 -15.69 8.01
C TYR A 321 22.91 -16.55 9.01
N ASN A 322 24.21 -16.64 8.83
CA ASN A 322 25.15 -17.25 9.77
C ASN A 322 25.94 -16.16 10.50
N GLU A 323 25.77 -16.09 11.82
CA GLU A 323 26.40 -15.06 12.65
C GLU A 323 27.92 -15.20 12.75
N GLU A 324 28.43 -16.43 12.78
CA GLU A 324 29.88 -16.70 12.93
C GLU A 324 30.65 -16.29 11.69
N THR A 325 30.12 -16.61 10.51
CA THR A 325 30.76 -16.29 9.23
C THR A 325 30.32 -14.94 8.68
N LYS A 326 29.32 -14.29 9.30
CA LYS A 326 28.69 -13.04 8.82
C LYS A 326 28.23 -13.15 7.36
N SER A 327 27.71 -14.30 6.97
CA SER A 327 27.32 -14.59 5.59
C SER A 327 25.91 -15.12 5.50
N PHE A 328 25.26 -14.83 4.39
CA PHE A 328 24.05 -15.50 3.99
C PHE A 328 24.39 -16.84 3.32
N GLY A 329 23.66 -17.89 3.69
CA GLY A 329 23.82 -19.23 3.10
C GLY A 329 23.23 -19.32 1.68
N THR A 330 23.26 -20.52 1.11
CA THR A 330 22.67 -20.76 -0.21
C THR A 330 21.17 -20.43 -0.21
N PRO A 331 20.70 -19.53 -1.09
CA PRO A 331 19.29 -19.22 -1.21
C PRO A 331 18.48 -20.42 -1.69
N TYR A 332 17.26 -20.56 -1.19
CA TYR A 332 16.30 -21.55 -1.66
C TYR A 332 14.96 -20.91 -2.02
N LEU A 333 14.27 -21.48 -2.99
CA LEU A 333 12.98 -20.99 -3.47
C LEU A 333 11.93 -21.09 -2.36
N LEU A 334 11.35 -19.96 -1.95
CA LEU A 334 10.32 -19.91 -0.91
C LEU A 334 8.91 -19.92 -1.53
N CYS A 335 8.65 -19.07 -2.54
CA CYS A 335 7.37 -19.05 -3.22
C CYS A 335 7.50 -18.51 -4.66
N GLY A 336 6.49 -18.78 -5.47
CA GLY A 336 6.49 -18.49 -6.90
C GLY A 336 7.18 -19.60 -7.70
N GLN A 337 7.34 -19.41 -9.00
CA GLN A 337 8.00 -20.37 -9.87
C GLN A 337 8.83 -19.67 -10.92
N VAL A 338 10.08 -20.12 -11.08
CA VAL A 338 11.07 -19.52 -11.99
C VAL A 338 10.51 -19.42 -13.41
N GLY A 339 10.48 -18.21 -13.96
CA GLY A 339 10.04 -17.91 -15.32
C GLY A 339 8.55 -18.13 -15.60
N GLN A 340 7.74 -18.38 -14.58
CA GLN A 340 6.29 -18.60 -14.73
C GLN A 340 5.49 -17.53 -13.98
N SER A 341 5.06 -16.53 -14.73
CA SER A 341 4.16 -15.49 -14.20
C SER A 341 2.74 -16.01 -14.01
N GLY A 342 1.98 -15.36 -13.12
CA GLY A 342 0.58 -15.63 -12.89
C GLY A 342 0.09 -15.04 -11.57
N TRP A 343 -1.16 -15.28 -11.26
CA TRP A 343 -1.80 -14.83 -10.02
C TRP A 343 -2.52 -15.99 -9.34
N GLU A 344 -1.83 -16.62 -8.37
CA GLU A 344 -2.35 -17.74 -7.60
C GLU A 344 -2.01 -17.57 -6.12
N ASP A 345 -3.04 -17.53 -5.28
CA ASP A 345 -2.93 -17.50 -3.82
C ASP A 345 -2.76 -18.95 -3.31
N LYS A 346 -1.51 -19.37 -3.08
CA LYS A 346 -1.16 -20.74 -2.68
C LYS A 346 0.14 -20.77 -1.86
N VAL A 347 0.54 -21.94 -1.42
CA VAL A 347 1.77 -22.17 -0.66
C VAL A 347 2.94 -22.51 -1.60
N GLY A 348 4.09 -21.92 -1.33
CA GLY A 348 5.36 -22.29 -1.94
C GLY A 348 5.36 -22.17 -3.46
N THR A 349 5.89 -23.17 -4.14
CA THR A 349 6.00 -23.21 -5.61
C THR A 349 4.66 -23.38 -6.35
N SER A 350 3.57 -23.61 -5.64
CA SER A 350 2.22 -23.59 -6.21
C SER A 350 1.67 -22.17 -6.37
N ALA A 351 2.21 -21.19 -5.63
CA ALA A 351 1.87 -19.78 -5.83
C ALA A 351 2.37 -19.29 -7.18
N ARG A 352 1.71 -18.27 -7.72
CA ARG A 352 2.16 -17.56 -8.93
C ARG A 352 2.22 -16.07 -8.64
N LEU A 353 3.34 -15.48 -9.03
CA LEU A 353 3.63 -14.05 -8.93
C LEU A 353 3.84 -13.46 -10.33
N ASN A 354 3.80 -12.15 -10.46
CA ASN A 354 4.12 -11.51 -11.73
C ASN A 354 4.90 -10.21 -11.48
N SER A 355 6.23 -10.31 -11.55
CA SER A 355 7.18 -9.23 -11.26
C SER A 355 7.02 -8.68 -9.84
N PRO A 356 7.18 -9.51 -8.79
CA PRO A 356 7.20 -9.03 -7.41
C PRO A 356 8.29 -7.97 -7.27
N TYR A 357 8.04 -6.92 -6.48
CA TYR A 357 8.96 -5.79 -6.38
C TYR A 357 9.33 -5.50 -4.92
N GLN A 358 9.17 -4.27 -4.42
CA GLN A 358 9.46 -3.99 -3.03
C GLN A 358 8.51 -4.70 -2.09
N GLY A 359 9.05 -5.18 -0.97
CA GLY A 359 8.26 -5.65 0.15
C GLY A 359 8.81 -5.18 1.49
N VAL A 360 7.98 -5.25 2.51
CA VAL A 360 8.28 -4.85 3.89
C VAL A 360 7.83 -5.92 4.87
N PHE A 361 8.62 -6.16 5.89
CA PHE A 361 8.26 -7.03 7.00
C PHE A 361 7.34 -6.28 7.97
N VAL A 362 6.20 -6.87 8.28
CA VAL A 362 5.20 -6.32 9.20
C VAL A 362 5.00 -7.30 10.34
N LYS A 363 5.15 -6.82 11.57
CA LYS A 363 4.96 -7.65 12.75
C LYS A 363 3.49 -8.06 12.88
N ASN A 364 3.24 -9.36 12.97
CA ASN A 364 1.93 -9.94 13.17
C ASN A 364 1.73 -10.25 14.66
N GLN A 365 0.81 -9.53 15.31
CA GLN A 365 0.57 -9.68 16.75
C GLN A 365 0.03 -11.08 17.08
N GLN A 366 -0.76 -11.67 16.20
CA GLN A 366 -1.27 -13.03 16.42
C GLN A 366 -0.14 -14.05 16.55
N TYR A 367 0.93 -13.92 15.74
CA TYR A 367 2.10 -14.81 15.85
C TYR A 367 2.83 -14.66 17.18
N VAL A 368 2.89 -13.44 17.70
CA VAL A 368 3.44 -13.17 19.05
C VAL A 368 2.61 -13.86 20.13
N ASP A 369 1.29 -13.71 20.04
CA ASP A 369 0.34 -14.27 21.03
C ASP A 369 0.33 -15.82 20.96
N GLU A 370 0.53 -16.38 19.76
CA GLU A 370 0.67 -17.83 19.54
C GLU A 370 2.06 -18.39 19.90
N GLY A 371 3.03 -17.52 20.22
CA GLY A 371 4.39 -17.91 20.58
C GLY A 371 5.19 -18.51 19.41
N LYS A 372 4.90 -18.12 18.17
CA LYS A 372 5.66 -18.55 16.99
C LYS A 372 7.10 -18.03 17.06
N SER A 373 8.02 -18.72 16.41
CA SER A 373 9.43 -18.32 16.35
C SER A 373 9.67 -17.13 15.41
N ASP A 374 8.84 -16.97 14.39
CA ASP A 374 8.85 -15.84 13.48
C ASP A 374 7.53 -15.07 13.63
N HIS A 375 7.65 -13.77 13.81
CA HIS A 375 6.51 -12.90 14.11
C HIS A 375 6.13 -11.99 12.94
N TYR A 376 6.67 -12.18 11.74
CA TYR A 376 6.53 -11.22 10.66
C TYR A 376 5.95 -11.85 9.41
N ASP A 377 4.94 -11.19 8.86
CA ASP A 377 4.52 -11.38 7.47
C ASP A 377 5.30 -10.42 6.56
N PHE A 378 5.46 -10.79 5.30
CA PHE A 378 6.09 -9.97 4.29
C PHE A 378 5.04 -9.46 3.30
N TYR A 379 4.75 -8.16 3.34
CA TYR A 379 3.84 -7.50 2.41
C TYR A 379 4.64 -6.99 1.23
N PHE A 380 4.24 -7.33 0.01
CA PHE A 380 4.99 -6.94 -1.19
C PHE A 380 4.10 -6.54 -2.35
N CYS A 381 4.64 -5.68 -3.21
CA CYS A 381 4.02 -5.32 -4.47
C CYS A 381 4.18 -6.46 -5.47
N ASP A 382 3.09 -6.98 -6.00
CA ASP A 382 3.09 -7.95 -7.11
C ASP A 382 2.71 -7.16 -8.39
N ARG A 383 3.73 -6.50 -8.96
CA ARG A 383 3.63 -5.37 -9.87
C ARG A 383 2.67 -5.59 -11.04
N HIS A 384 2.93 -6.59 -11.86
CA HIS A 384 2.11 -6.89 -13.04
C HIS A 384 0.86 -7.73 -12.74
N ASN A 385 0.65 -8.09 -11.47
CA ASN A 385 -0.61 -8.57 -10.95
C ASN A 385 -1.49 -7.44 -10.38
N HIS A 386 -0.97 -6.20 -10.36
CA HIS A 386 -1.69 -5.00 -9.93
C HIS A 386 -2.26 -5.09 -8.50
N CYS A 387 -1.48 -5.70 -7.58
CA CYS A 387 -1.94 -5.92 -6.21
C CYS A 387 -0.80 -5.95 -5.19
N ILE A 388 -1.17 -5.86 -3.94
CA ILE A 388 -0.30 -6.09 -2.78
C ILE A 388 -0.60 -7.49 -2.26
N ARG A 389 0.47 -8.29 -2.04
CA ARG A 389 0.37 -9.66 -1.53
C ARG A 389 1.00 -9.76 -0.13
N ILE A 390 0.60 -10.79 0.60
CA ILE A 390 1.20 -11.21 1.86
C ILE A 390 1.90 -12.55 1.63
N LEU A 391 3.12 -12.67 2.13
CA LEU A 391 3.87 -13.92 2.21
C LEU A 391 4.13 -14.23 3.69
N THR A 392 3.61 -15.35 4.18
CA THR A 392 3.89 -15.81 5.54
C THR A 392 5.27 -16.47 5.64
N PRO A 393 5.85 -16.60 6.84
CA PRO A 393 7.13 -17.31 7.04
C PRO A 393 7.15 -18.74 6.49
N GLU A 394 5.99 -19.39 6.43
CA GLU A 394 5.80 -20.77 5.93
C GLU A 394 5.63 -20.83 4.41
N GLY A 395 5.61 -19.67 3.73
CA GLY A 395 5.53 -19.63 2.27
C GLY A 395 4.11 -19.54 1.70
N LEU A 396 3.08 -19.28 2.51
CA LEU A 396 1.73 -19.01 2.01
C LEU A 396 1.68 -17.61 1.40
N VAL A 397 1.22 -17.50 0.17
CA VAL A 397 0.96 -16.25 -0.52
C VAL A 397 -0.54 -16.01 -0.60
N THR A 398 -0.98 -14.81 -0.20
CA THR A 398 -2.38 -14.36 -0.31
C THR A 398 -2.44 -12.93 -0.82
N THR A 399 -3.54 -12.57 -1.47
CA THR A 399 -3.75 -11.19 -1.95
C THR A 399 -4.34 -10.32 -0.85
N PHE A 400 -3.66 -9.25 -0.49
CA PHE A 400 -4.07 -8.30 0.55
C PHE A 400 -4.97 -7.19 0.01
N ALA A 401 -4.55 -6.51 -1.05
CA ALA A 401 -5.30 -5.39 -1.62
C ALA A 401 -5.12 -5.30 -3.14
N GLY A 402 -6.09 -4.75 -3.82
CA GLY A 402 -6.11 -4.60 -5.27
C GLY A 402 -6.91 -5.69 -5.97
N ARG A 403 -7.01 -5.57 -7.31
CA ARG A 403 -7.79 -6.44 -8.18
C ARG A 403 -9.27 -6.50 -7.80
N GLY A 404 -9.84 -5.41 -7.27
CA GLY A 404 -11.25 -5.31 -6.96
C GLY A 404 -12.12 -5.63 -8.16
N SER A 405 -13.26 -6.33 -7.95
CA SER A 405 -14.13 -6.83 -9.01
C SER A 405 -15.39 -5.99 -9.23
N ALA A 406 -15.71 -5.10 -8.28
CA ALA A 406 -16.93 -4.30 -8.38
C ALA A 406 -16.89 -3.34 -9.57
N GLY A 407 -17.82 -3.52 -10.51
CA GLY A 407 -17.95 -2.67 -11.71
C GLY A 407 -16.84 -2.85 -12.74
N LEU A 408 -16.17 -3.99 -12.75
CA LEU A 408 -15.09 -4.29 -13.67
C LEU A 408 -15.56 -4.92 -14.97
N ASN A 409 -15.13 -4.30 -16.07
CA ASN A 409 -15.09 -4.90 -17.37
C ASN A 409 -13.76 -5.66 -17.53
N ASP A 410 -13.59 -6.75 -16.76
CA ASP A 410 -12.43 -7.68 -16.82
C ASP A 410 -11.02 -7.09 -16.59
N LYS A 411 -10.91 -5.83 -16.17
CA LYS A 411 -9.60 -5.20 -15.90
C LYS A 411 -9.22 -5.32 -14.43
N PRO A 412 -8.12 -6.02 -14.08
CA PRO A 412 -7.65 -6.10 -12.69
C PRO A 412 -6.94 -4.84 -12.20
N TYR A 413 -6.67 -3.87 -13.07
CA TYR A 413 -5.89 -2.66 -12.83
C TYR A 413 -6.72 -1.39 -12.97
N GLY A 414 -6.19 -0.29 -12.45
CA GLY A 414 -6.77 1.05 -12.56
C GLY A 414 -6.54 1.89 -11.31
N ASN A 415 -7.10 3.09 -11.30
CA ASN A 415 -7.02 4.03 -10.18
C ASN A 415 -8.35 4.06 -9.43
N VAL A 416 -8.62 3.03 -8.62
CA VAL A 416 -9.87 2.93 -7.86
C VAL A 416 -9.57 2.82 -6.38
N ASN A 417 -10.19 3.70 -5.60
CA ASN A 417 -10.16 3.69 -4.14
C ASN A 417 -11.32 2.84 -3.58
N GLY A 418 -11.25 2.47 -2.30
CA GLY A 418 -12.32 1.77 -1.60
C GLY A 418 -11.87 0.52 -0.87
N ASP A 419 -12.76 -0.46 -0.74
CA ASP A 419 -12.48 -1.73 -0.07
C ASP A 419 -11.28 -2.46 -0.67
N LEU A 420 -10.47 -3.06 0.18
CA LEU A 420 -9.18 -3.66 -0.21
C LEU A 420 -9.30 -4.66 -1.36
N ARG A 421 -10.36 -5.50 -1.35
CA ARG A 421 -10.56 -6.62 -2.28
C ARG A 421 -11.77 -6.49 -3.17
N GLU A 422 -12.79 -5.74 -2.75
CA GLU A 422 -14.02 -5.60 -3.53
C GLU A 422 -13.93 -4.47 -4.56
N GLU A 423 -13.20 -3.38 -4.24
CA GLU A 423 -13.21 -2.15 -5.05
C GLU A 423 -11.82 -1.74 -5.53
N ALA A 424 -10.85 -1.70 -4.62
CA ALA A 424 -9.55 -1.08 -4.87
C ALA A 424 -8.79 -1.70 -6.03
N ARG A 425 -8.18 -0.84 -6.85
CA ARG A 425 -7.27 -1.21 -7.94
C ARG A 425 -6.05 -0.35 -7.92
N PHE A 426 -4.94 -0.97 -8.25
CA PHE A 426 -3.67 -0.34 -8.55
C PHE A 426 -3.32 -0.56 -10.02
N ASP A 427 -2.35 0.19 -10.53
CA ASP A 427 -1.75 -0.09 -11.83
C ASP A 427 -0.23 -0.12 -11.72
N GLN A 428 0.32 -1.33 -11.67
CA GLN A 428 1.73 -1.64 -11.49
C GLN A 428 2.32 -1.07 -10.18
N PRO A 429 1.77 -1.40 -8.99
CA PRO A 429 2.38 -0.98 -7.73
C PRO A 429 3.79 -1.58 -7.59
N ALA A 430 4.79 -0.77 -7.19
CA ALA A 430 6.17 -1.26 -7.06
C ALA A 430 6.83 -0.86 -5.74
N ALA A 431 6.57 0.31 -5.21
CA ALA A 431 7.11 0.76 -3.93
C ALA A 431 6.10 0.54 -2.80
N ILE A 432 6.58 0.08 -1.63
CA ILE A 432 5.73 -0.09 -0.43
C ILE A 432 6.50 0.25 0.85
N ALA A 433 5.86 1.00 1.74
CA ALA A 433 6.33 1.23 3.10
C ALA A 433 5.19 1.02 4.11
N TYR A 434 5.54 0.66 5.34
CA TYR A 434 4.58 0.46 6.41
C TYR A 434 4.90 1.32 7.62
N ASP A 435 3.95 2.13 8.03
CA ASP A 435 3.95 2.89 9.27
C ASP A 435 3.30 2.06 10.37
N SER A 436 4.13 1.52 11.27
CA SER A 436 3.68 0.67 12.38
C SER A 436 3.03 1.44 13.53
N ILE A 437 3.21 2.76 13.60
CA ILE A 437 2.59 3.61 14.61
C ILE A 437 1.13 3.87 14.26
N ASN A 438 0.89 4.23 13.00
CA ASN A 438 -0.45 4.58 12.53
C ASN A 438 -1.16 3.42 11.82
N ASN A 439 -0.48 2.28 11.65
CA ASN A 439 -0.97 1.10 10.93
C ASN A 439 -1.41 1.43 9.49
N VAL A 440 -0.51 2.06 8.74
CA VAL A 440 -0.74 2.56 7.37
C VAL A 440 0.32 2.04 6.43
N PHE A 441 -0.10 1.55 5.25
CA PHE A 441 0.80 1.32 4.13
C PHE A 441 0.75 2.49 3.15
N TYR A 442 1.91 2.84 2.62
CA TYR A 442 2.09 3.74 1.49
C TYR A 442 2.57 2.94 0.29
N VAL A 443 1.90 3.09 -0.84
CA VAL A 443 2.15 2.32 -2.06
C VAL A 443 2.42 3.27 -3.23
N GLY A 444 3.55 3.09 -3.89
CA GLY A 444 3.86 3.78 -5.14
C GLY A 444 3.26 3.06 -6.33
N ASP A 445 2.32 3.69 -6.99
CA ASP A 445 1.45 3.14 -8.04
C ASP A 445 1.86 3.73 -9.39
N ILE A 446 2.69 2.97 -10.15
CA ILE A 446 3.49 3.50 -11.27
C ILE A 446 2.63 4.14 -12.35
N GLU A 447 1.74 3.37 -12.99
CA GLU A 447 0.96 3.81 -14.14
C GLU A 447 -0.17 4.78 -13.75
N ASN A 448 -0.47 4.88 -12.46
CA ASN A 448 -1.37 5.89 -11.92
C ASN A 448 -0.63 7.16 -11.46
N HIS A 449 0.70 7.21 -11.58
CA HIS A 449 1.56 8.34 -11.17
C HIS A 449 1.25 8.86 -9.77
N SER A 450 0.84 7.96 -8.86
CA SER A 450 0.27 8.33 -7.57
C SER A 450 0.87 7.55 -6.41
N ILE A 451 0.67 8.09 -5.22
CA ILE A 451 0.92 7.41 -3.96
C ILE A 451 -0.42 7.07 -3.34
N ARG A 452 -0.61 5.77 -3.11
CA ARG A 452 -1.82 5.24 -2.48
C ARG A 452 -1.56 4.98 -1.00
N ARG A 453 -2.59 5.14 -0.21
CA ARG A 453 -2.59 4.90 1.23
C ARG A 453 -3.56 3.75 1.54
N ILE A 454 -3.10 2.76 2.33
CA ILE A 454 -3.95 1.69 2.86
C ILE A 454 -3.99 1.86 4.37
N GLY A 455 -5.12 2.20 4.93
CA GLY A 455 -5.27 2.45 6.37
C GLY A 455 -6.72 2.70 6.75
N LEU A 456 -6.96 2.89 8.04
CA LEU A 456 -8.31 3.23 8.50
C LEU A 456 -8.85 4.45 7.77
N GLU A 457 -10.12 4.40 7.42
CA GLU A 457 -10.87 5.52 6.83
C GLU A 457 -10.63 6.80 7.65
N ASN A 458 -10.25 7.88 6.96
CA ASN A 458 -9.98 9.16 7.61
C ASN A 458 -11.28 9.93 7.85
N TRP A 459 -11.47 10.49 9.06
CA TRP A 459 -12.63 11.33 9.39
C TRP A 459 -12.60 12.70 8.71
N ASP A 460 -11.40 13.24 8.48
CA ASP A 460 -11.20 14.63 8.09
C ASP A 460 -11.11 14.83 6.56
N ASP A 461 -11.07 13.76 5.76
CA ASP A 461 -11.21 13.88 4.31
C ASP A 461 -12.63 14.37 3.97
N GLU A 462 -12.84 15.67 4.08
CA GLU A 462 -14.01 16.28 3.48
C GLU A 462 -13.95 16.00 1.99
N GLU A 463 -14.96 15.28 1.53
CA GLU A 463 -15.33 15.01 0.15
C GLU A 463 -14.31 15.45 -0.91
N ASN A 464 -13.35 14.58 -1.20
CA ASN A 464 -12.77 14.59 -2.53
C ASN A 464 -13.91 14.14 -3.48
N PRO A 465 -14.43 15.02 -4.36
CA PRO A 465 -15.58 14.71 -5.22
C PRO A 465 -15.39 13.47 -6.10
N GLU A 466 -14.14 13.01 -6.26
CA GLU A 466 -13.76 11.86 -7.09
C GLU A 466 -13.95 10.49 -6.43
N ASN A 467 -14.20 10.44 -5.13
CA ASN A 467 -14.60 9.20 -4.45
C ASN A 467 -16.09 8.86 -4.65
N THR A 468 -16.82 9.72 -5.32
CA THR A 468 -18.21 9.45 -5.71
C THR A 468 -18.17 8.91 -7.15
N VAL A 469 -18.12 7.60 -7.30
CA VAL A 469 -18.50 6.98 -8.58
C VAL A 469 -19.96 7.29 -8.79
N VAL A 470 -20.22 8.39 -9.47
CA VAL A 470 -21.53 8.61 -10.09
C VAL A 470 -21.56 7.70 -11.31
N LYS A 471 -22.49 6.76 -11.29
CA LYS A 471 -22.83 5.95 -12.45
C LYS A 471 -23.35 6.82 -13.59
#